data_e149f873801ac1ea00dd26cfe53240eb
#
_entry.id   e149f873801ac1ea00dd26cfe53240eb
#
_cell.length_a   1.000
_cell.length_b   1.000
_cell.length_c   1.000
_cell.angle_alpha   90.00
_cell.angle_beta   90.00
_cell.angle_gamma   90.00
#
_symmetry.space_group_name_H-M   'P 1'
#
loop_
_entity.id
_entity.type
_entity.pdbx_description
1 polymer ?
#
loop_
_entity_poly.entity_id
_entity_poly.type
_entity_poly.pdbx_seq_one_letter_code
_entity_poly.pdbx_strand_id
1 'polypeptide(L)'
;MTSTSTQEFAALPAELRIKIWKHLLPGPRIVPVSYSRELQKYISDGPPPILNVCSESRSIFLSVYTKLIISPKHESAVFVDFELDTIFFDNLDCSPDGDLAFDLATSPHSDRMLSCAIDVQLWEVLRVFKYDSLSEVKFMKNLKTLALVLPKDHERGTQHRRINEYGRNTVLVELDANSMRSEIHSVLFYVTSLRWDLEHIMEKEHWGNGPPNVQMWLL
;
A
#
# COMPACT_ATOMS: atom_id res chain seq x y z
N MET A 1 -32.49 -6.86 -24.76
CA MET A 1 -32.52 -8.15 -24.01
C MET A 1 -31.59 -8.06 -22.80
N THR A 2 -31.92 -7.33 -21.72
CA THR A 2 -30.98 -7.17 -20.58
C THR A 2 -31.65 -6.83 -19.24
N SER A 3 -32.95 -7.08 -19.06
CA SER A 3 -33.63 -6.69 -17.81
C SER A 3 -33.97 -7.82 -16.84
N THR A 4 -33.76 -9.08 -17.22
CA THR A 4 -34.17 -10.23 -16.41
C THR A 4 -33.26 -10.54 -15.24
N SER A 5 -31.95 -10.42 -15.39
CA SER A 5 -30.97 -10.85 -14.35
C SER A 5 -30.93 -9.95 -13.11
N THR A 6 -31.22 -8.66 -13.26
CA THR A 6 -31.21 -7.71 -12.12
C THR A 6 -32.45 -7.87 -11.22
N GLN A 7 -33.59 -8.27 -11.81
CA GLN A 7 -34.82 -8.56 -11.06
C GLN A 7 -34.70 -9.83 -10.23
N GLU A 8 -34.01 -10.86 -10.74
CA GLU A 8 -33.79 -12.13 -10.04
C GLU A 8 -32.90 -11.94 -8.79
N PHE A 9 -31.85 -11.11 -8.88
CA PHE A 9 -31.01 -10.82 -7.71
C PHE A 9 -31.78 -10.07 -6.62
N ALA A 10 -32.61 -9.09 -6.99
CA ALA A 10 -33.40 -8.33 -6.03
C ALA A 10 -34.48 -9.19 -5.33
N ALA A 11 -34.90 -10.30 -5.95
CA ALA A 11 -35.85 -11.25 -5.37
C ALA A 11 -35.24 -12.18 -4.32
N LEU A 12 -33.91 -12.24 -4.22
CA LEU A 12 -33.25 -13.04 -3.18
C LEU A 12 -33.50 -12.44 -1.79
N PRO A 13 -33.62 -13.29 -0.74
CA PRO A 13 -33.60 -12.84 0.64
C PRO A 13 -32.40 -11.95 0.94
N ALA A 14 -32.55 -10.96 1.82
CA ALA A 14 -31.49 -9.99 2.14
C ALA A 14 -30.21 -10.67 2.65
N GLU A 15 -30.36 -11.75 3.43
CA GLU A 15 -29.24 -12.52 3.98
C GLU A 15 -28.38 -13.14 2.87
N LEU A 16 -28.99 -13.63 1.80
CA LEU A 16 -28.28 -14.20 0.66
C LEU A 16 -27.60 -13.12 -0.16
N ARG A 17 -28.26 -11.99 -0.40
CA ARG A 17 -27.64 -10.85 -1.08
C ARG A 17 -26.40 -10.33 -0.32
N ILE A 18 -26.53 -10.16 1.00
CA ILE A 18 -25.41 -9.73 1.86
C ILE A 18 -24.24 -10.72 1.79
N LYS A 19 -24.51 -12.04 1.82
CA LYS A 19 -23.46 -13.07 1.66
C LYS A 19 -22.76 -12.94 0.31
N ILE A 20 -23.51 -12.74 -0.78
CA ILE A 20 -22.93 -12.56 -2.12
C ILE A 20 -22.04 -11.30 -2.15
N TRP A 21 -22.52 -10.17 -1.62
CA TRP A 21 -21.72 -8.96 -1.57
C TRP A 21 -20.45 -9.12 -0.74
N LYS A 22 -20.51 -9.80 0.40
CA LYS A 22 -19.33 -10.09 1.22
C LYS A 22 -18.32 -10.98 0.50
N HIS A 23 -18.75 -11.94 -0.31
CA HIS A 23 -17.86 -12.76 -1.14
C HIS A 23 -17.21 -11.98 -2.29
N LEU A 24 -17.79 -10.87 -2.70
CA LEU A 24 -17.25 -9.99 -3.73
C LEU A 24 -16.33 -8.91 -3.17
N LEU A 25 -16.17 -8.82 -1.85
CA LEU A 25 -15.18 -7.93 -1.27
C LEU A 25 -13.78 -8.40 -1.70
N PRO A 26 -12.89 -7.46 -2.06
CA PRO A 26 -11.51 -7.79 -2.30
C PRO A 26 -10.92 -8.44 -1.05
N GLY A 27 -10.13 -9.50 -1.24
CA GLY A 27 -9.29 -10.04 -0.15
C GLY A 27 -8.08 -9.13 0.10
N PRO A 28 -7.04 -9.64 0.78
CA PRO A 28 -5.79 -8.92 0.96
C PRO A 28 -5.21 -8.43 -0.36
N ARG A 29 -4.88 -7.16 -0.45
CA ARG A 29 -4.39 -6.51 -1.67
C ARG A 29 -3.14 -5.71 -1.38
N ILE A 30 -2.37 -5.48 -2.44
CA ILE A 30 -1.39 -4.40 -2.48
C ILE A 30 -2.07 -3.22 -3.15
N VAL A 31 -2.15 -2.11 -2.43
CA VAL A 31 -2.86 -0.89 -2.84
C VAL A 31 -1.81 0.17 -3.16
N PRO A 32 -1.47 0.37 -4.44
CA PRO A 32 -0.55 1.43 -4.81
C PRO A 32 -1.19 2.79 -4.54
N VAL A 33 -0.40 3.72 -4.04
CA VAL A 33 -0.84 5.09 -3.74
C VAL A 33 0.02 6.05 -4.54
N SER A 34 -0.63 6.86 -5.36
CA SER A 34 0.00 7.95 -6.08
C SER A 34 -0.84 9.23 -6.02
N TYR A 35 -0.21 10.39 -6.20
CA TYR A 35 -0.91 11.66 -6.28
C TYR A 35 -1.10 12.06 -7.73
N SER A 36 -2.34 12.19 -8.18
CA SER A 36 -2.66 12.69 -9.51
C SER A 36 -2.70 14.21 -9.50
N ARG A 37 -1.72 14.84 -10.17
CA ARG A 37 -1.68 16.31 -10.32
C ARG A 37 -2.83 16.84 -11.18
N GLU A 38 -3.33 16.03 -12.12
CA GLU A 38 -4.48 16.38 -12.96
C GLU A 38 -5.78 16.40 -12.14
N LEU A 39 -6.00 15.36 -11.33
CA LEU A 39 -7.20 15.22 -10.50
C LEU A 39 -7.10 15.90 -9.13
N GLN A 40 -5.92 16.42 -8.78
CA GLN A 40 -5.61 17.05 -7.48
C GLN A 40 -5.99 16.18 -6.27
N LYS A 41 -5.77 14.85 -6.38
CA LYS A 41 -6.12 13.88 -5.33
C LYS A 41 -5.24 12.65 -5.35
N TYR A 42 -5.22 11.95 -4.22
CA TYR A 42 -4.63 10.62 -4.15
C TYR A 42 -5.51 9.60 -4.87
N ILE A 43 -4.88 8.74 -5.64
CA ILE A 43 -5.51 7.69 -6.43
C ILE A 43 -4.80 6.34 -6.21
N SER A 44 -5.49 5.28 -6.57
CA SER A 44 -5.00 3.90 -6.68
C SER A 44 -5.45 3.34 -8.03
N ASP A 45 -5.28 2.05 -8.28
CA ASP A 45 -5.68 1.33 -9.51
C ASP A 45 -7.19 1.40 -9.86
N GLY A 46 -7.90 2.27 -9.19
CA GLY A 46 -9.33 2.50 -9.34
C GLY A 46 -10.17 1.89 -8.21
N PRO A 47 -11.39 2.40 -8.04
CA PRO A 47 -12.28 1.91 -7.00
C PRO A 47 -12.72 0.48 -7.31
N PRO A 48 -12.83 -0.40 -6.29
CA PRO A 48 -13.38 -1.73 -6.48
C PRO A 48 -14.77 -1.68 -7.13
N PRO A 49 -15.07 -2.54 -8.11
CA PRO A 49 -16.35 -2.52 -8.82
C PRO A 49 -17.57 -2.55 -7.90
N ILE A 50 -17.51 -3.29 -6.80
CA ILE A 50 -18.57 -3.43 -5.80
C ILE A 50 -19.05 -2.09 -5.23
N LEU A 51 -18.17 -1.08 -5.19
CA LEU A 51 -18.49 0.27 -4.70
C LEU A 51 -19.55 0.97 -5.58
N ASN A 52 -19.61 0.61 -6.85
CA ASN A 52 -20.41 1.29 -7.87
C ASN A 52 -21.62 0.50 -8.38
N VAL A 53 -21.92 -0.70 -7.85
CA VAL A 53 -23.02 -1.53 -8.32
C VAL A 53 -24.36 -1.01 -7.82
N CYS A 54 -24.57 -0.90 -6.52
CA CYS A 54 -25.80 -0.40 -5.92
C CYS A 54 -25.55 0.16 -4.50
N SER A 55 -26.58 0.71 -3.86
CA SER A 55 -26.48 1.25 -2.51
C SER A 55 -26.17 0.19 -1.46
N GLU A 56 -26.75 -1.01 -1.58
CA GLU A 56 -26.52 -2.13 -0.66
C GLU A 56 -25.07 -2.61 -0.74
N SER A 57 -24.53 -2.85 -1.94
CA SER A 57 -23.14 -3.25 -2.13
C SER A 57 -22.16 -2.19 -1.62
N ARG A 58 -22.46 -0.92 -1.87
CA ARG A 58 -21.65 0.21 -1.37
C ARG A 58 -21.65 0.26 0.15
N SER A 59 -22.81 0.10 0.80
CA SER A 59 -22.91 0.07 2.26
C SER A 59 -22.07 -1.05 2.87
N ILE A 60 -22.12 -2.24 2.28
CA ILE A 60 -21.32 -3.39 2.73
C ILE A 60 -19.83 -3.12 2.52
N PHE A 61 -19.45 -2.58 1.36
CA PHE A 61 -18.05 -2.22 1.10
C PHE A 61 -17.54 -1.20 2.13
N LEU A 62 -18.25 -0.11 2.35
CA LEU A 62 -17.86 0.96 3.28
C LEU A 62 -17.91 0.55 4.76
N SER A 63 -18.52 -0.59 5.10
CA SER A 63 -18.45 -1.15 6.45
C SER A 63 -17.10 -1.80 6.76
N VAL A 64 -16.32 -2.15 5.73
CA VAL A 64 -15.02 -2.81 5.85
C VAL A 64 -13.89 -1.87 5.40
N TYR A 65 -14.07 -1.24 4.24
CA TYR A 65 -13.04 -0.40 3.62
C TYR A 65 -13.19 1.06 4.02
N THR A 66 -12.09 1.64 4.45
CA THR A 66 -12.02 3.06 4.84
C THR A 66 -11.35 3.86 3.73
N LYS A 67 -11.84 5.06 3.46
CA LYS A 67 -11.18 6.00 2.57
C LYS A 67 -9.86 6.45 3.21
N LEU A 68 -8.72 6.10 2.60
CA LEU A 68 -7.41 6.43 3.12
C LEU A 68 -7.14 7.93 2.97
N ILE A 69 -6.78 8.59 4.04
CA ILE A 69 -6.35 9.99 4.05
C ILE A 69 -4.84 10.01 4.31
N ILE A 70 -4.06 10.33 3.29
CA ILE A 70 -2.60 10.49 3.41
C ILE A 70 -2.28 11.89 3.94
N SER A 71 -2.88 12.92 3.33
CA SER A 71 -2.74 14.29 3.78
C SER A 71 -4.13 14.92 3.95
N PRO A 72 -4.39 15.63 5.06
CA PRO A 72 -5.66 16.34 5.25
C PRO A 72 -5.92 17.46 4.23
N LYS A 73 -4.87 17.93 3.55
CA LYS A 73 -4.95 19.01 2.56
C LYS A 73 -5.48 18.54 1.21
N HIS A 74 -5.42 17.25 0.92
CA HIS A 74 -5.73 16.70 -0.37
C HIS A 74 -6.80 15.62 -0.30
N GLU A 75 -7.68 15.60 -1.29
CA GLU A 75 -8.66 14.53 -1.40
C GLU A 75 -8.00 13.19 -1.72
N SER A 76 -8.68 12.13 -1.37
CA SER A 76 -8.27 10.77 -1.70
C SER A 76 -9.44 10.00 -2.31
N ALA A 77 -9.13 9.17 -3.32
CA ALA A 77 -10.04 8.18 -3.89
C ALA A 77 -9.59 6.74 -3.56
N VAL A 78 -8.64 6.60 -2.65
CA VAL A 78 -8.08 5.31 -2.23
C VAL A 78 -8.91 4.73 -1.09
N PHE A 79 -9.30 3.47 -1.20
CA PHE A 79 -10.02 2.73 -0.17
C PHE A 79 -9.21 1.51 0.26
N VAL A 80 -9.03 1.36 1.57
CA VAL A 80 -8.21 0.30 2.17
C VAL A 80 -8.94 -0.40 3.32
N ASP A 81 -8.65 -1.67 3.48
CA ASP A 81 -8.83 -2.39 4.73
C ASP A 81 -7.47 -2.40 5.46
N PHE A 82 -7.34 -1.64 6.53
CA PHE A 82 -6.07 -1.49 7.24
C PHE A 82 -5.55 -2.79 7.87
N GLU A 83 -6.41 -3.79 8.04
CA GLU A 83 -6.01 -5.07 8.62
C GLU A 83 -5.49 -6.05 7.58
N LEU A 84 -5.96 -5.93 6.33
CA LEU A 84 -5.66 -6.89 5.27
C LEU A 84 -4.78 -6.33 4.17
N ASP A 85 -4.95 -5.04 3.83
CA ASP A 85 -4.28 -4.44 2.69
C ASP A 85 -2.86 -3.97 3.04
N THR A 86 -1.95 -4.07 2.07
CA THR A 86 -0.63 -3.44 2.13
C THR A 86 -0.64 -2.16 1.31
N ILE A 87 -0.33 -1.04 1.95
CA ILE A 87 -0.26 0.26 1.28
C ILE A 87 1.11 0.37 0.61
N PHE A 88 1.13 0.63 -0.69
CA PHE A 88 2.36 0.66 -1.47
C PHE A 88 2.66 2.07 -2.01
N PHE A 89 3.81 2.59 -1.63
CA PHE A 89 4.38 3.84 -2.13
C PHE A 89 5.42 3.51 -3.19
N ASP A 90 5.07 3.70 -4.47
CA ASP A 90 5.83 3.19 -5.62
C ASP A 90 6.87 4.17 -6.16
N ASN A 91 6.73 5.47 -5.90
CA ASN A 91 7.63 6.48 -6.46
C ASN A 91 7.51 7.82 -5.73
N LEU A 92 8.26 8.82 -6.21
CA LEU A 92 8.25 10.19 -5.68
C LEU A 92 6.92 10.93 -5.94
N ASP A 93 6.10 10.46 -6.86
CA ASP A 93 4.77 11.05 -7.14
C ASP A 93 3.70 10.61 -6.10
N CYS A 94 4.08 9.86 -5.08
CA CYS A 94 3.18 9.52 -3.98
C CYS A 94 2.90 10.69 -3.01
N SER A 95 3.54 11.84 -3.19
CA SER A 95 3.27 13.08 -2.43
C SER A 95 3.22 14.29 -3.38
N PRO A 96 2.22 15.18 -3.24
CA PRO A 96 2.07 16.37 -4.08
C PRO A 96 3.26 17.33 -3.99
N ASP A 97 3.82 17.49 -2.80
CA ASP A 97 4.94 18.39 -2.50
C ASP A 97 6.29 17.65 -2.44
N GLY A 98 6.31 16.36 -2.78
CA GLY A 98 7.51 15.51 -2.71
C GLY A 98 7.96 15.22 -1.27
N ASP A 99 7.12 15.44 -0.27
CA ASP A 99 7.40 15.19 1.14
C ASP A 99 6.37 14.25 1.77
N LEU A 100 6.51 12.96 1.46
CA LEU A 100 5.64 11.91 2.00
C LEU A 100 5.71 11.86 3.54
N ALA A 101 6.87 12.15 4.14
CA ALA A 101 7.02 12.16 5.59
C ALA A 101 6.11 13.21 6.23
N PHE A 102 6.05 14.40 5.65
CA PHE A 102 5.15 15.45 6.12
C PHE A 102 3.68 15.06 5.96
N ASP A 103 3.31 14.48 4.84
CA ASP A 103 1.94 14.02 4.59
C ASP A 103 1.55 12.93 5.61
N LEU A 104 2.41 11.95 5.85
CA LEU A 104 2.17 10.89 6.84
C LEU A 104 2.16 11.44 8.28
N ALA A 105 2.99 12.43 8.61
CA ALA A 105 2.98 13.05 9.92
C ALA A 105 1.66 13.74 10.25
N THR A 106 0.98 14.26 9.21
CA THR A 106 -0.30 14.96 9.35
C THR A 106 -1.51 14.07 9.08
N SER A 107 -1.30 12.84 8.59
CA SER A 107 -2.36 11.89 8.29
C SER A 107 -3.04 11.37 9.56
N PRO A 108 -4.38 11.39 9.63
CA PRO A 108 -5.13 10.79 10.73
C PRO A 108 -5.09 9.25 10.69
N HIS A 109 -4.51 8.65 9.65
CA HIS A 109 -4.51 7.21 9.43
C HIS A 109 -3.12 6.57 9.55
N SER A 110 -2.05 7.32 9.77
CA SER A 110 -0.69 6.77 9.87
C SER A 110 -0.59 5.66 10.91
N ASP A 111 -1.15 5.87 12.09
CA ASP A 111 -1.13 4.87 13.18
C ASP A 111 -2.00 3.63 12.91
N ARG A 112 -2.85 3.67 11.87
CA ARG A 112 -3.69 2.54 11.47
C ARG A 112 -3.03 1.65 10.43
N MET A 113 -1.95 2.09 9.79
CA MET A 113 -1.24 1.34 8.78
C MET A 113 -0.47 0.20 9.42
N LEU A 114 -0.90 -1.05 9.15
CA LEU A 114 -0.26 -2.25 9.69
C LEU A 114 0.73 -2.88 8.72
N SER A 115 0.55 -2.66 7.41
CA SER A 115 1.43 -3.19 6.36
C SER A 115 1.70 -2.12 5.33
N CYS A 116 2.98 -1.89 5.06
CA CYS A 116 3.46 -0.89 4.11
C CYS A 116 4.51 -1.51 3.19
N ALA A 117 4.48 -1.15 1.92
CA ALA A 117 5.50 -1.47 0.96
C ALA A 117 6.07 -0.17 0.37
N ILE A 118 7.38 -0.13 0.16
CA ILE A 118 8.08 1.04 -0.38
C ILE A 118 8.99 0.54 -1.50
N ASP A 119 8.95 1.22 -2.65
CA ASP A 119 9.90 0.97 -3.73
C ASP A 119 11.34 1.23 -3.24
N VAL A 120 12.27 0.36 -3.60
CA VAL A 120 13.65 0.44 -3.13
C VAL A 120 14.35 1.72 -3.61
N GLN A 121 14.02 2.23 -4.80
CA GLN A 121 14.61 3.47 -5.31
C GLN A 121 14.08 4.68 -4.54
N LEU A 122 12.78 4.70 -4.23
CA LEU A 122 12.20 5.72 -3.36
C LEU A 122 12.89 5.70 -1.99
N TRP A 123 13.08 4.52 -1.41
CA TRP A 123 13.81 4.34 -0.17
C TRP A 123 15.24 4.89 -0.22
N GLU A 124 15.99 4.56 -1.29
CA GLU A 124 17.36 5.07 -1.48
C GLU A 124 17.41 6.60 -1.57
N VAL A 125 16.51 7.20 -2.36
CA VAL A 125 16.41 8.65 -2.50
C VAL A 125 16.13 9.31 -1.15
N LEU A 126 15.18 8.80 -0.40
CA LEU A 126 14.83 9.35 0.92
C LEU A 126 15.99 9.25 1.90
N ARG A 127 16.71 8.12 1.91
CA ARG A 127 17.87 7.92 2.76
C ARG A 127 19.03 8.86 2.43
N VAL A 128 19.34 9.05 1.15
CA VAL A 128 20.47 9.87 0.72
C VAL A 128 20.20 11.35 0.92
N PHE A 129 19.00 11.83 0.56
CA PHE A 129 18.70 13.26 0.60
C PHE A 129 18.25 13.77 1.96
N LYS A 130 17.58 12.95 2.75
CA LYS A 130 17.07 13.37 4.07
C LYS A 130 17.95 12.93 5.24
N TYR A 131 18.96 12.08 5.01
CA TYR A 131 19.82 11.49 6.05
C TYR A 131 19.03 10.80 7.18
N ASP A 132 17.78 10.45 6.93
CA ASP A 132 16.88 9.82 7.88
C ASP A 132 16.19 8.62 7.20
N SER A 133 16.74 7.43 7.44
CA SER A 133 16.23 6.18 6.87
C SER A 133 14.84 5.79 7.36
N LEU A 134 14.34 6.49 8.37
CA LEU A 134 13.05 6.19 9.00
C LEU A 134 12.03 7.32 8.84
N SER A 135 12.32 8.33 7.99
CA SER A 135 11.54 9.57 7.94
C SER A 135 10.03 9.36 7.73
N GLU A 136 9.65 8.40 6.90
CA GLU A 136 8.26 8.08 6.62
C GLU A 136 7.71 7.02 7.60
N VAL A 137 8.51 5.98 7.83
CA VAL A 137 8.09 4.79 8.61
C VAL A 137 7.81 5.13 10.06
N LYS A 138 8.55 6.08 10.65
CA LYS A 138 8.38 6.48 12.05
C LYS A 138 6.98 7.01 12.40
N PHE A 139 6.21 7.44 11.40
CA PHE A 139 4.84 7.90 11.63
C PHE A 139 3.82 6.76 11.65
N MET A 140 4.23 5.54 11.31
CA MET A 140 3.37 4.35 11.30
C MET A 140 3.62 3.50 12.55
N LYS A 141 3.28 4.01 13.74
CA LYS A 141 3.65 3.42 15.05
C LYS A 141 3.17 1.99 15.27
N ASN A 142 2.10 1.56 14.58
CA ASN A 142 1.55 0.22 14.68
C ASN A 142 1.93 -0.68 13.51
N LEU A 143 2.90 -0.26 12.69
CA LEU A 143 3.34 -1.03 11.54
C LEU A 143 3.88 -2.39 11.97
N LYS A 144 3.38 -3.47 11.37
CA LYS A 144 3.80 -4.85 11.60
C LYS A 144 4.75 -5.34 10.53
N THR A 145 4.53 -4.91 9.29
CA THR A 145 5.30 -5.36 8.12
C THR A 145 5.71 -4.17 7.28
N LEU A 146 7.00 -4.10 6.98
CA LEU A 146 7.58 -3.18 6.01
C LEU A 146 8.23 -3.98 4.89
N ALA A 147 7.72 -3.86 3.68
CA ALA A 147 8.28 -4.51 2.50
C ALA A 147 9.08 -3.52 1.66
N LEU A 148 10.31 -3.86 1.31
CA LEU A 148 11.07 -3.19 0.27
C LEU A 148 10.82 -3.90 -1.06
N VAL A 149 10.31 -3.17 -2.04
CA VAL A 149 9.91 -3.72 -3.34
C VAL A 149 11.01 -3.46 -4.35
N LEU A 150 11.48 -4.55 -4.97
CA LEU A 150 12.54 -4.55 -5.97
C LEU A 150 11.90 -4.67 -7.35
N PRO A 151 12.35 -3.88 -8.34
CA PRO A 151 11.94 -4.07 -9.72
C PRO A 151 12.49 -5.38 -10.27
N LYS A 152 11.69 -6.09 -11.06
CA LYS A 152 12.02 -7.39 -11.65
C LYS A 152 13.27 -7.36 -12.55
N ASP A 153 13.55 -6.20 -13.16
CA ASP A 153 14.67 -5.99 -14.07
C ASP A 153 15.81 -5.21 -13.39
N HIS A 154 16.32 -5.70 -12.28
CA HIS A 154 17.54 -5.14 -11.70
C HIS A 154 18.77 -5.32 -12.61
N GLU A 155 18.61 -6.02 -13.74
CA GLU A 155 19.69 -6.35 -14.65
C GLU A 155 20.08 -5.26 -15.65
N ARG A 156 19.30 -4.22 -15.93
CA ARG A 156 19.74 -3.12 -16.83
C ARG A 156 18.89 -1.86 -16.72
N GLY A 157 19.51 -0.80 -16.25
CA GLY A 157 19.39 0.60 -16.66
C GLY A 157 18.01 1.14 -17.06
N THR A 158 17.49 2.03 -16.22
CA THR A 158 16.68 3.18 -16.66
C THR A 158 15.41 2.92 -17.45
N GLN A 159 14.42 2.30 -16.84
CA GLN A 159 13.04 2.66 -17.16
C GLN A 159 12.21 2.54 -15.88
N HIS A 160 11.72 3.67 -15.40
CA HIS A 160 10.69 3.73 -14.37
C HIS A 160 9.41 3.09 -14.93
N ARG A 161 9.27 1.79 -14.77
CA ARG A 161 7.99 1.11 -15.02
C ARG A 161 7.08 1.45 -13.86
N ARG A 162 6.07 2.25 -14.14
CA ARG A 162 5.01 2.55 -13.18
C ARG A 162 4.21 1.27 -12.92
N ILE A 163 3.78 1.04 -11.68
CA ILE A 163 2.89 -0.07 -11.30
C ILE A 163 1.61 -0.11 -12.15
N ASN A 164 1.16 1.03 -12.67
CA ASN A 164 0.05 1.14 -13.61
C ASN A 164 0.23 0.29 -14.88
N GLU A 165 1.45 -0.13 -15.21
CA GLU A 165 1.74 -1.00 -16.35
C GLU A 165 1.58 -2.50 -16.01
N TYR A 166 1.54 -2.87 -14.73
CA TYR A 166 1.48 -4.28 -14.30
C TYR A 166 0.06 -4.80 -14.08
N GLY A 167 -0.95 -3.95 -14.05
CA GLY A 167 -2.34 -4.33 -13.92
C GLY A 167 -2.69 -5.04 -12.60
N ARG A 168 -3.97 -5.41 -12.46
CA ARG A 168 -4.57 -6.03 -11.25
C ARG A 168 -4.02 -7.42 -10.88
N ASN A 169 -3.10 -7.98 -11.65
CA ASN A 169 -2.58 -9.35 -11.50
C ASN A 169 -1.10 -9.40 -11.13
N THR A 170 -0.51 -8.30 -10.66
CA THR A 170 0.89 -8.32 -10.23
C THR A 170 0.98 -9.10 -8.93
N VAL A 171 1.61 -10.26 -8.99
CA VAL A 171 1.93 -11.07 -7.81
C VAL A 171 3.30 -10.63 -7.34
N LEU A 172 3.34 -9.97 -6.18
CA LEU A 172 4.61 -9.74 -5.49
C LEU A 172 5.05 -11.05 -4.84
N VAL A 173 6.30 -11.42 -5.07
CA VAL A 173 6.90 -12.63 -4.50
C VAL A 173 7.82 -12.23 -3.37
N GLU A 174 7.58 -12.76 -2.17
CA GLU A 174 8.52 -12.60 -1.06
C GLU A 174 9.82 -13.34 -1.38
N LEU A 175 10.94 -12.63 -1.24
CA LEU A 175 12.27 -13.21 -1.42
C LEU A 175 12.80 -13.74 -0.09
N ASP A 176 13.15 -15.01 -0.09
CA ASP A 176 13.93 -15.58 1.00
C ASP A 176 15.38 -15.08 0.92
N ALA A 177 15.87 -14.48 2.01
CA ALA A 177 17.24 -13.97 2.12
C ALA A 177 18.32 -15.06 1.81
N ASN A 178 17.97 -16.34 1.99
CA ASN A 178 18.89 -17.46 1.74
C ASN A 178 18.93 -17.90 0.26
N SER A 179 17.95 -17.49 -0.55
CA SER A 179 17.88 -17.85 -1.98
C SER A 179 18.61 -16.87 -2.90
N MET A 180 19.17 -15.80 -2.35
CA MET A 180 19.76 -14.72 -3.12
C MET A 180 21.14 -15.05 -3.66
N ARG A 181 21.27 -15.04 -4.98
CA ARG A 181 22.56 -15.06 -5.67
C ARG A 181 23.26 -13.71 -5.55
N SER A 182 24.58 -13.70 -5.75
CA SER A 182 25.55 -12.62 -5.50
C SER A 182 25.21 -11.20 -6.03
N GLU A 183 24.24 -11.08 -6.92
CA GLU A 183 23.85 -9.82 -7.57
C GLU A 183 22.97 -8.92 -6.69
N ILE A 184 22.48 -9.42 -5.57
CA ILE A 184 21.56 -8.72 -4.67
C ILE A 184 22.25 -8.27 -3.36
N HIS A 185 23.58 -8.30 -3.30
CA HIS A 185 24.31 -7.88 -2.10
C HIS A 185 24.02 -6.44 -1.65
N SER A 186 23.77 -5.52 -2.59
CA SER A 186 23.38 -4.15 -2.26
C SER A 186 22.05 -4.10 -1.51
N VAL A 187 21.07 -4.88 -1.95
CA VAL A 187 19.72 -4.90 -1.36
C VAL A 187 19.74 -5.57 0.02
N LEU A 188 20.48 -6.66 0.18
CA LEU A 188 20.69 -7.27 1.50
C LEU A 188 21.30 -6.27 2.49
N PHE A 189 22.24 -5.45 2.01
CA PHE A 189 22.80 -4.38 2.82
C PHE A 189 21.74 -3.39 3.27
N TYR A 190 20.84 -2.95 2.37
CA TYR A 190 19.75 -2.02 2.70
C TYR A 190 18.76 -2.62 3.70
N VAL A 191 18.35 -3.86 3.50
CA VAL A 191 17.43 -4.54 4.44
C VAL A 191 18.07 -4.72 5.81
N THR A 192 19.34 -5.11 5.85
CA THR A 192 20.07 -5.28 7.11
C THR A 192 20.26 -3.95 7.84
N SER A 193 20.61 -2.90 7.09
CA SER A 193 20.75 -1.54 7.63
C SER A 193 19.41 -1.02 8.15
N LEU A 194 18.33 -1.20 7.38
CA LEU A 194 16.99 -0.78 7.79
C LEU A 194 16.51 -1.51 9.03
N ARG A 195 16.71 -2.82 9.11
CA ARG A 195 16.39 -3.59 10.33
C ARG A 195 17.15 -3.06 11.54
N TRP A 196 18.45 -2.82 11.36
CA TRP A 196 19.28 -2.26 12.42
C TRP A 196 18.78 -0.89 12.87
N ASP A 197 18.44 -0.01 11.92
CA ASP A 197 17.92 1.33 12.21
C ASP A 197 16.59 1.26 12.98
N LEU A 198 15.68 0.39 12.55
CA LEU A 198 14.38 0.19 13.21
C LEU A 198 14.52 -0.35 14.64
N GLU A 199 15.53 -1.17 14.91
CA GLU A 199 15.78 -1.77 16.20
C GLU A 199 16.53 -0.86 17.16
N HIS A 200 17.40 0.05 16.65
CA HIS A 200 18.40 0.75 17.46
C HIS A 200 18.23 2.27 17.50
N ILE A 201 17.73 2.90 16.43
CA ILE A 201 17.57 4.36 16.36
C ILE A 201 16.27 4.81 17.06
N MET A 202 15.22 4.01 16.95
CA MET A 202 13.95 4.33 17.58
C MET A 202 13.90 3.72 18.99
N GLU A 203 13.40 4.49 19.94
CA GLU A 203 13.11 4.00 21.29
C GLU A 203 12.14 2.81 21.18
N LYS A 204 12.37 1.75 21.96
CA LYS A 204 11.53 0.54 21.95
C LYS A 204 10.05 0.84 22.19
N GLU A 205 9.76 1.90 22.93
CA GLU A 205 8.40 2.35 23.22
C GLU A 205 7.71 3.06 22.05
N HIS A 206 8.47 3.41 20.99
CA HIS A 206 7.90 4.04 19.80
C HIS A 206 6.95 3.11 19.05
N TRP A 207 7.31 1.82 18.99
CA TRP A 207 6.52 0.82 18.30
C TRP A 207 5.53 0.14 19.26
N GLY A 208 4.24 0.33 19.04
CA GLY A 208 3.20 -0.26 19.85
C GLY A 208 3.24 -1.80 19.96
N ASN A 209 3.77 -2.47 18.92
CA ASN A 209 3.89 -3.92 18.82
C ASN A 209 5.32 -4.41 18.59
N GLY A 210 6.33 -3.60 18.91
CA GLY A 210 7.72 -3.83 18.53
C GLY A 210 8.02 -3.37 17.10
N PRO A 211 9.32 -3.35 16.71
CA PRO A 211 9.72 -2.91 15.38
C PRO A 211 9.09 -3.78 14.28
N PRO A 212 8.72 -3.19 13.12
CA PRO A 212 8.10 -3.94 12.05
C PRO A 212 9.04 -5.00 11.47
N ASN A 213 8.46 -6.11 11.00
CA ASN A 213 9.19 -7.12 10.25
C ASN A 213 9.52 -6.58 8.85
N VAL A 214 10.81 -6.55 8.50
CA VAL A 214 11.27 -6.09 7.19
C VAL A 214 11.34 -7.28 6.22
N GLN A 215 10.61 -7.17 5.13
CA GLN A 215 10.57 -8.14 4.03
C GLN A 215 11.12 -7.54 2.75
N MET A 216 11.48 -8.40 1.81
CA MET A 216 11.82 -8.02 0.44
C MET A 216 10.83 -8.66 -0.51
N TRP A 217 10.32 -7.89 -1.44
CA TRP A 217 9.41 -8.36 -2.46
C TRP A 217 9.94 -8.04 -3.86
N LEU A 218 9.69 -8.94 -4.81
CA LEU A 218 9.92 -8.72 -6.25
C LEU A 218 8.60 -8.37 -6.92
N LEU A 219 8.63 -7.35 -7.78
CA LEU A 219 7.57 -7.05 -8.73
C LEU A 219 7.56 -8.04 -9.88
#